data_a76079c30a3492141125ade22c691b6e
#
_entry.id   a76079c30a3492141125ade22c691b6e
#
_cell.length_a   1.000
_cell.length_b   1.000
_cell.length_c   1.000
_cell.angle_alpha   90.00
_cell.angle_beta   90.00
_cell.angle_gamma   90.00
#
_symmetry.space_group_name_H-M   'P 1'
#
loop_
_entity.id
_entity.type
_entity.pdbx_description
1 polymer ?
#
loop_
_entity_poly.entity_id
_entity_poly.type
_entity_poly.pdbx_seq_one_letter_code
_entity_poly.pdbx_strand_id
1 'polypeptide(L)'
;MLKNYYFLIVLLFSTITLTYAQDEEKTKGPVYLSINVDEDLFLLKSTDQFYSFGANIRVGFDGLDNNFTNSFLPKLSESHQLFDIGIVHKMYTPRNVSMAEVDSSDIPYCGETYLSIRHNSLSPSSGTALMTQLDVGVVGQISGAEKFQNGFHSAIGNGSIDGWKNQIGNGLYLNYTATILRSFVSNIRFADAFLGARGTMGTMDISFEGFVYLRLGLFNDYFINADRPYSKKSDTSYMNRLKGKGFAKMKFEDVMWSEDPTLREKAVRSWLSRNFRPYQVYMKFISGGILNVYDGEMQGSLISFEHSPYTIDYDLIPKWQHRLMVGVVFNYHFGSLEYTWQRITYQPEDNFPPYYPKWGTVDLHFNI
;
A
#
# COMPACT_ATOMS: atom_id res chain seq x y z
N MET A 1 16.85 23.51 -13.58
CA MET A 1 15.51 22.91 -13.64
C MET A 1 15.03 22.26 -12.33
N LEU A 2 15.87 21.56 -11.54
CA LEU A 2 15.44 20.92 -10.28
C LEU A 2 14.78 21.86 -9.24
N LYS A 3 15.14 23.13 -9.18
CA LYS A 3 14.53 24.09 -8.21
C LYS A 3 13.02 24.29 -8.36
N ASN A 4 12.48 24.08 -9.56
CA ASN A 4 11.05 24.31 -9.82
C ASN A 4 10.16 23.14 -9.37
N TYR A 5 10.69 21.92 -9.27
CA TYR A 5 9.90 20.75 -8.84
C TYR A 5 9.74 20.70 -7.33
N TYR A 6 10.76 21.13 -6.55
CA TYR A 6 10.62 21.32 -5.11
C TYR A 6 9.56 22.36 -4.78
N PHE A 7 9.47 23.41 -5.61
CA PHE A 7 8.46 24.46 -5.45
C PHE A 7 7.04 23.93 -5.69
N LEU A 8 6.85 23.04 -6.67
CA LEU A 8 5.54 22.42 -6.96
C LEU A 8 5.09 21.47 -5.84
N ILE A 9 6.01 20.67 -5.30
CA ILE A 9 5.76 19.77 -4.18
C ILE A 9 5.44 20.57 -2.92
N VAL A 10 6.22 21.62 -2.62
CA VAL A 10 5.96 22.53 -1.51
C VAL A 10 4.66 23.30 -1.70
N LEU A 11 4.32 23.71 -2.93
CA LEU A 11 3.05 24.39 -3.25
C LEU A 11 1.84 23.44 -3.05
N LEU A 12 1.94 22.17 -3.48
CA LEU A 12 0.92 21.14 -3.24
C LEU A 12 0.75 20.87 -1.74
N PHE A 13 1.84 20.77 -0.98
CA PHE A 13 1.76 20.64 0.48
C PHE A 13 1.19 21.89 1.16
N SER A 14 1.53 23.09 0.69
CA SER A 14 1.00 24.34 1.24
C SER A 14 -0.46 24.55 0.90
N THR A 15 -0.94 24.12 -0.27
CA THR A 15 -2.37 24.18 -0.61
C THR A 15 -3.19 23.18 0.20
N ILE A 16 -2.63 22.00 0.49
CA ILE A 16 -3.26 21.02 1.38
C ILE A 16 -3.36 21.59 2.81
N THR A 17 -2.32 22.25 3.30
CA THR A 17 -2.35 22.89 4.64
C THR A 17 -3.23 24.13 4.70
N LEU A 18 -3.37 24.91 3.62
CA LEU A 18 -4.24 26.09 3.59
C LEU A 18 -5.74 25.74 3.51
N THR A 19 -6.10 24.67 2.82
CA THR A 19 -7.49 24.15 2.84
C THR A 19 -7.86 23.59 4.21
N TYR A 20 -6.88 23.15 4.99
CA TYR A 20 -7.06 22.65 6.36
C TYR A 20 -7.41 23.76 7.37
N ALA A 21 -6.99 25.00 7.10
CA ALA A 21 -7.14 26.12 8.03
C ALA A 21 -8.51 26.84 7.95
N GLN A 22 -9.38 26.47 7.02
CA GLN A 22 -10.66 27.15 6.82
C GLN A 22 -11.88 26.43 7.41
N ASP A 23 -11.77 25.15 7.81
CA ASP A 23 -12.85 24.41 8.48
C ASP A 23 -12.52 24.23 9.97
N GLU A 24 -12.95 25.14 10.80
CA GLU A 24 -12.74 25.11 12.26
C GLU A 24 -13.51 24.00 13.01
N GLU A 25 -14.29 23.14 12.33
CA GLU A 25 -14.98 22.03 12.95
C GLU A 25 -14.36 20.67 12.58
N LYS A 26 -13.43 20.17 13.44
CA LYS A 26 -12.99 18.76 13.51
C LYS A 26 -11.90 18.27 12.55
N THR A 27 -10.91 19.03 12.21
CA THR A 27 -9.69 18.44 11.65
C THR A 27 -8.91 17.72 12.76
N LYS A 28 -9.08 16.42 12.86
CA LYS A 28 -8.23 15.59 13.70
C LYS A 28 -6.86 15.52 13.01
N GLY A 29 -5.82 15.88 13.75
CA GLY A 29 -4.43 15.80 13.29
C GLY A 29 -4.04 14.39 12.83
N PRO A 30 -2.79 14.20 12.39
CA PRO A 30 -2.30 12.89 12.00
C PRO A 30 -2.45 11.88 13.14
N VAL A 31 -2.82 10.65 12.80
CA VAL A 31 -3.05 9.58 13.77
C VAL A 31 -1.96 8.50 13.70
N TYR A 32 -1.24 8.41 12.59
CA TYR A 32 -0.13 7.49 12.46
C TYR A 32 0.90 7.93 11.41
N LEU A 33 2.11 7.43 11.57
CA LEU A 33 3.20 7.43 10.59
C LEU A 33 3.51 5.98 10.22
N SER A 34 3.64 5.67 8.93
CA SER A 34 4.10 4.37 8.45
C SER A 34 5.31 4.55 7.57
N ILE A 35 6.30 3.68 7.76
CA ILE A 35 7.52 3.59 6.93
C ILE A 35 7.61 2.14 6.45
N ASN A 36 7.54 1.97 5.15
CA ASN A 36 7.68 0.68 4.49
C ASN A 36 8.93 0.70 3.62
N VAL A 37 9.72 -0.36 3.71
CA VAL A 37 10.91 -0.56 2.88
C VAL A 37 10.86 -1.96 2.30
N ASP A 38 10.97 -2.03 1.00
CA ASP A 38 11.09 -3.24 0.21
C ASP A 38 12.52 -3.37 -0.25
N GLU A 39 13.14 -4.54 -0.02
CA GLU A 39 14.54 -4.76 -0.35
C GLU A 39 14.82 -6.26 -0.52
N ASP A 40 15.64 -6.63 -1.48
CA ASP A 40 16.06 -8.02 -1.65
C ASP A 40 17.09 -8.45 -0.58
N LEU A 41 17.81 -7.51 -0.01
CA LEU A 41 18.71 -7.76 1.13
C LEU A 41 18.00 -8.39 2.34
N PHE A 42 16.72 -8.09 2.55
CA PHE A 42 15.92 -8.71 3.61
C PHE A 42 15.70 -10.22 3.40
N LEU A 43 16.04 -10.75 2.23
CA LEU A 43 16.08 -12.19 1.95
C LEU A 43 17.46 -12.81 2.22
N LEU A 44 18.40 -12.07 2.82
CA LEU A 44 19.81 -12.46 2.99
C LEU A 44 20.51 -12.73 1.64
N LYS A 45 20.07 -12.05 0.60
CA LYS A 45 20.64 -12.08 -0.75
C LYS A 45 20.78 -10.63 -1.21
N SER A 46 21.97 -10.22 -1.53
CA SER A 46 22.23 -8.90 -2.12
C SER A 46 22.47 -9.11 -3.61
N THR A 47 21.42 -9.03 -4.40
CA THR A 47 21.51 -9.27 -5.84
C THR A 47 21.17 -8.05 -6.69
N ASP A 48 20.54 -7.02 -6.11
CA ASP A 48 20.05 -5.83 -6.83
C ASP A 48 19.33 -6.17 -8.14
N GLN A 49 18.52 -7.23 -8.11
CA GLN A 49 17.89 -7.78 -9.33
C GLN A 49 16.39 -7.56 -9.29
N PHE A 50 15.86 -7.12 -10.41
CA PHE A 50 14.44 -6.99 -10.66
C PHE A 50 13.82 -5.85 -9.84
N TYR A 51 13.06 -6.16 -8.78
CA TYR A 51 12.60 -5.17 -7.81
C TYR A 51 13.69 -4.98 -6.75
N SER A 52 14.59 -4.03 -7.00
CA SER A 52 15.79 -3.86 -6.18
C SER A 52 15.55 -3.04 -4.92
N PHE A 53 14.61 -2.09 -4.97
CA PHE A 53 14.30 -1.25 -3.81
C PHE A 53 12.93 -0.60 -3.92
N GLY A 54 12.25 -0.45 -2.79
CA GLY A 54 11.07 0.38 -2.63
C GLY A 54 11.04 1.05 -1.26
N ALA A 55 10.66 2.30 -1.21
CA ALA A 55 10.42 3.02 0.04
C ALA A 55 9.09 3.76 -0.02
N ASN A 56 8.35 3.73 1.08
CA ASN A 56 7.08 4.39 1.19
C ASN A 56 6.91 4.97 2.60
N ILE A 57 6.76 6.28 2.68
CA ILE A 57 6.52 6.99 3.94
C ILE A 57 5.12 7.57 3.87
N ARG A 58 4.25 7.20 4.83
CA ARG A 58 2.84 7.61 4.88
C ARG A 58 2.47 8.24 6.20
N VAL A 59 1.61 9.25 6.10
CA VAL A 59 0.93 9.84 7.26
C VAL A 59 -0.56 9.57 7.12
N GLY A 60 -1.16 9.02 8.16
CA GLY A 60 -2.57 8.68 8.20
C GLY A 60 -3.39 9.67 9.01
N PHE A 61 -4.64 9.86 8.59
CA PHE A 61 -5.59 10.79 9.17
C PHE A 61 -6.93 10.09 9.43
N ASP A 62 -7.58 10.46 10.50
CA ASP A 62 -8.90 9.97 10.87
C ASP A 62 -9.94 11.05 10.53
N GLY A 63 -10.88 10.74 9.64
CA GLY A 63 -12.03 11.60 9.35
C GLY A 63 -11.81 12.75 8.36
N LEU A 64 -10.90 12.62 7.40
CA LEU A 64 -10.83 13.48 6.21
C LEU A 64 -12.00 13.16 5.26
N ASP A 65 -13.22 13.30 5.73
CA ASP A 65 -14.42 13.05 4.93
C ASP A 65 -14.94 14.38 4.38
N ASN A 66 -14.53 14.74 3.18
CA ASN A 66 -15.04 15.90 2.47
C ASN A 66 -15.55 15.54 1.07
N ASN A 67 -16.38 16.40 0.50
CA ASN A 67 -17.01 16.15 -0.80
C ASN A 67 -15.98 16.00 -1.93
N PHE A 68 -14.85 16.67 -1.85
CA PHE A 68 -13.80 16.60 -2.86
C PHE A 68 -13.14 15.22 -2.89
N THR A 69 -12.64 14.71 -1.75
CA THR A 69 -12.01 13.38 -1.70
C THR A 69 -12.99 12.26 -2.03
N ASN A 70 -14.25 12.39 -1.60
CA ASN A 70 -15.29 11.40 -1.89
C ASN A 70 -15.68 11.32 -3.38
N SER A 71 -15.40 12.37 -4.16
CA SER A 71 -15.72 12.37 -5.59
C SER A 71 -14.85 11.43 -6.41
N PHE A 72 -13.58 11.20 -6.00
CA PHE A 72 -12.68 10.29 -6.71
C PHE A 72 -12.20 9.11 -5.89
N LEU A 73 -12.39 9.12 -4.57
CA LEU A 73 -12.09 8.01 -3.69
C LEU A 73 -13.38 7.53 -3.01
N PRO A 74 -14.21 6.74 -3.72
CA PRO A 74 -15.49 6.28 -3.21
C PRO A 74 -15.35 5.48 -1.92
N LYS A 75 -16.40 5.52 -1.11
CA LYS A 75 -16.51 4.83 0.18
C LYS A 75 -17.71 3.92 0.25
N LEU A 76 -17.67 2.97 1.16
CA LEU A 76 -18.83 2.17 1.54
C LEU A 76 -19.76 2.99 2.43
N SER A 77 -21.07 2.77 2.32
CA SER A 77 -22.04 3.27 3.28
C SER A 77 -21.82 2.63 4.65
N GLU A 78 -22.12 3.35 5.73
CA GLU A 78 -21.99 2.86 7.11
C GLU A 78 -20.63 2.24 7.44
N SER A 79 -19.55 2.92 7.04
CA SER A 79 -18.18 2.43 7.18
C SER A 79 -17.30 3.38 7.98
N HIS A 80 -16.25 2.83 8.56
CA HIS A 80 -15.18 3.59 9.17
C HIS A 80 -14.20 4.05 8.08
N GLN A 81 -13.83 5.32 8.08
CA GLN A 81 -12.99 5.95 7.08
C GLN A 81 -11.58 6.20 7.63
N LEU A 82 -10.56 5.81 6.87
CA LEU A 82 -9.16 6.05 7.17
C LEU A 82 -8.49 6.59 5.91
N PHE A 83 -7.90 7.77 6.01
CA PHE A 83 -7.12 8.37 4.93
C PHE A 83 -5.63 8.29 5.22
N ASP A 84 -4.85 8.15 4.20
CA ASP A 84 -3.42 8.37 4.29
C ASP A 84 -2.86 9.00 3.01
N ILE A 85 -1.78 9.74 3.18
CA ILE A 85 -0.99 10.34 2.11
C ILE A 85 0.44 9.86 2.29
N GLY A 86 1.06 9.42 1.20
CA GLY A 86 2.42 8.92 1.23
C GLY A 86 3.23 9.34 0.02
N ILE A 87 4.55 9.33 0.19
CA ILE A 87 5.51 9.43 -0.91
C ILE A 87 6.10 8.05 -1.11
N VAL A 88 6.12 7.60 -2.34
CA VAL A 88 6.62 6.30 -2.77
C VAL A 88 7.75 6.49 -3.76
N HIS A 89 8.82 5.73 -3.55
CA HIS A 89 9.95 5.63 -4.47
C HIS A 89 10.25 4.17 -4.73
N LYS A 90 10.40 3.77 -6.00
CA LYS A 90 10.70 2.39 -6.39
C LYS A 90 11.76 2.34 -7.47
N MET A 91 12.51 1.25 -7.46
CA MET A 91 13.57 0.97 -8.44
C MET A 91 13.48 -0.47 -8.92
N TYR A 92 13.54 -0.61 -10.24
CA TYR A 92 13.60 -1.87 -10.95
C TYR A 92 14.88 -1.92 -11.75
N THR A 93 15.60 -3.03 -11.67
CA THR A 93 16.88 -3.21 -12.35
C THR A 93 16.93 -4.54 -13.07
N PRO A 94 17.67 -4.66 -14.17
CA PRO A 94 17.93 -5.96 -14.82
C PRO A 94 18.62 -6.94 -13.87
N ARG A 95 18.67 -8.21 -14.29
CA ARG A 95 19.39 -9.27 -13.57
C ARG A 95 20.87 -8.97 -13.43
N ASN A 96 21.47 -8.35 -14.44
CA ASN A 96 22.89 -8.00 -14.44
C ASN A 96 23.08 -6.48 -14.43
N VAL A 97 23.11 -5.90 -13.24
CA VAL A 97 23.30 -4.45 -13.04
C VAL A 97 24.69 -3.95 -13.43
N SER A 98 25.68 -4.84 -13.63
CA SER A 98 27.03 -4.44 -14.03
C SER A 98 27.16 -4.13 -15.53
N MET A 99 26.15 -4.50 -16.34
CA MET A 99 26.16 -4.21 -17.79
C MET A 99 25.76 -2.77 -18.05
N ALA A 100 26.63 -2.03 -18.73
CA ALA A 100 26.33 -0.69 -19.21
C ALA A 100 25.48 -0.65 -20.49
N GLU A 101 25.48 -1.74 -21.25
CA GLU A 101 24.71 -1.87 -22.48
C GLU A 101 23.35 -2.51 -22.24
N VAL A 102 22.41 -2.29 -23.15
CA VAL A 102 21.07 -2.91 -23.10
C VAL A 102 21.19 -4.42 -23.29
N ASP A 103 20.65 -5.19 -22.36
CA ASP A 103 20.40 -6.62 -22.53
C ASP A 103 18.94 -6.81 -22.94
N SER A 104 18.72 -7.08 -24.24
CA SER A 104 17.38 -7.29 -24.80
C SER A 104 16.69 -8.57 -24.32
N SER A 105 17.39 -9.42 -23.56
CA SER A 105 16.84 -10.62 -22.93
C SER A 105 16.45 -10.40 -21.46
N ASP A 106 16.51 -9.16 -20.95
CA ASP A 106 16.22 -8.83 -19.56
C ASP A 106 15.28 -7.61 -19.47
N ILE A 107 14.85 -7.26 -18.25
CA ILE A 107 13.97 -6.11 -18.03
C ILE A 107 14.76 -4.78 -18.14
N PRO A 108 14.10 -3.67 -18.52
CA PRO A 108 14.73 -2.36 -18.48
C PRO A 108 14.94 -1.88 -17.04
N TYR A 109 15.83 -0.90 -16.87
CA TYR A 109 15.83 -0.10 -15.66
C TYR A 109 14.59 0.79 -15.61
N CYS A 110 13.94 0.86 -14.46
CA CYS A 110 12.81 1.75 -14.24
C CYS A 110 12.86 2.36 -12.85
N GLY A 111 12.79 3.68 -12.77
CA GLY A 111 12.67 4.41 -11.52
C GLY A 111 11.35 5.14 -11.44
N GLU A 112 10.68 5.07 -10.28
CA GLU A 112 9.39 5.69 -10.04
C GLU A 112 9.41 6.51 -8.77
N THR A 113 8.77 7.69 -8.81
CA THR A 113 8.53 8.51 -7.61
C THR A 113 7.16 9.16 -7.72
N TYR A 114 6.29 8.89 -6.76
CA TYR A 114 4.92 9.39 -6.78
C TYR A 114 4.35 9.69 -5.39
N LEU A 115 3.41 10.62 -5.36
CA LEU A 115 2.51 10.86 -4.24
C LEU A 115 1.34 9.89 -4.33
N SER A 116 1.01 9.26 -3.22
CA SER A 116 -0.08 8.28 -3.11
C SER A 116 -1.10 8.76 -2.09
N ILE A 117 -2.35 8.92 -2.51
CA ILE A 117 -3.49 9.26 -1.65
C ILE A 117 -4.37 8.04 -1.56
N ARG A 118 -4.59 7.53 -0.35
CA ARG A 118 -5.36 6.31 -0.12
C ARG A 118 -6.51 6.54 0.84
N HIS A 119 -7.64 5.96 0.51
CA HIS A 119 -8.84 5.94 1.32
C HIS A 119 -9.24 4.50 1.61
N ASN A 120 -9.31 4.14 2.89
CA ASN A 120 -9.80 2.85 3.37
C ASN A 120 -11.16 3.05 4.03
N SER A 121 -12.13 2.29 3.56
CA SER A 121 -13.51 2.29 4.02
C SER A 121 -13.83 0.92 4.59
N LEU A 122 -14.00 0.81 5.90
CA LEU A 122 -14.18 -0.45 6.64
C LEU A 122 -15.61 -0.56 7.13
N SER A 123 -16.36 -1.54 6.67
CA SER A 123 -17.75 -1.80 7.08
C SER A 123 -17.85 -3.11 7.86
N PRO A 124 -17.81 -3.06 9.20
CA PRO A 124 -17.95 -4.26 10.04
C PRO A 124 -19.31 -4.93 9.86
N SER A 125 -20.39 -4.16 9.65
CA SER A 125 -21.74 -4.67 9.49
C SER A 125 -21.89 -5.56 8.24
N SER A 126 -21.20 -5.21 7.16
CA SER A 126 -21.19 -6.00 5.94
C SER A 126 -20.03 -6.98 5.84
N GLY A 127 -19.02 -6.88 6.71
CA GLY A 127 -17.78 -7.66 6.60
C GLY A 127 -17.00 -7.32 5.32
N THR A 128 -17.04 -6.06 4.88
CA THR A 128 -16.44 -5.60 3.63
C THR A 128 -15.52 -4.43 3.89
N ALA A 129 -14.36 -4.42 3.25
CA ALA A 129 -13.47 -3.28 3.19
C ALA A 129 -13.27 -2.87 1.73
N LEU A 130 -13.26 -1.57 1.47
CA LEU A 130 -12.92 -0.97 0.19
C LEU A 130 -11.74 -0.03 0.40
N MET A 131 -10.67 -0.27 -0.33
CA MET A 131 -9.53 0.65 -0.42
C MET A 131 -9.50 1.23 -1.82
N THR A 132 -9.46 2.55 -1.91
CA THR A 132 -9.24 3.29 -3.15
C THR A 132 -7.99 4.13 -3.03
N GLN A 133 -7.22 4.21 -4.10
CA GLN A 133 -5.92 4.86 -4.11
C GLN A 133 -5.72 5.59 -5.43
N LEU A 134 -5.21 6.81 -5.35
CA LEU A 134 -4.77 7.61 -6.48
C LEU A 134 -3.29 7.91 -6.30
N ASP A 135 -2.49 7.55 -7.31
CA ASP A 135 -1.06 7.76 -7.36
C ASP A 135 -0.73 8.74 -8.48
N VAL A 136 0.05 9.78 -8.17
CA VAL A 136 0.44 10.82 -9.13
C VAL A 136 1.92 11.13 -8.96
N GLY A 137 2.68 11.04 -10.04
CA GLY A 137 4.12 11.26 -9.99
C GLY A 137 4.81 11.15 -11.34
N VAL A 138 6.02 10.63 -11.31
CA VAL A 138 6.89 10.57 -12.48
C VAL A 138 7.65 9.23 -12.53
N VAL A 139 7.97 8.81 -13.75
CA VAL A 139 8.81 7.66 -14.06
C VAL A 139 10.02 8.10 -14.89
N GLY A 140 11.08 7.30 -14.87
CA GLY A 140 12.29 7.53 -15.63
C GLY A 140 13.33 8.35 -14.86
N GLN A 141 14.25 8.99 -15.57
CA GLN A 141 15.38 9.70 -14.97
C GLN A 141 14.95 10.79 -13.97
N ILE A 142 13.82 11.46 -14.23
CA ILE A 142 13.28 12.49 -13.33
C ILE A 142 12.79 11.94 -12.01
N SER A 143 12.60 10.62 -11.87
CA SER A 143 12.28 9.97 -10.58
C SER A 143 13.43 10.07 -9.57
N GLY A 144 14.68 10.20 -10.05
CA GLY A 144 15.87 10.29 -9.23
C GLY A 144 16.45 8.94 -8.79
N ALA A 145 15.92 7.81 -9.28
CA ALA A 145 16.32 6.45 -8.90
C ALA A 145 17.82 6.19 -9.12
N GLU A 146 18.34 6.53 -10.28
CA GLU A 146 19.78 6.45 -10.59
C GLU A 146 20.64 7.15 -9.54
N LYS A 147 20.29 8.40 -9.19
CA LYS A 147 21.06 9.18 -8.21
C LYS A 147 20.98 8.59 -6.82
N PHE A 148 19.82 8.06 -6.46
CA PHE A 148 19.60 7.42 -5.17
C PHE A 148 20.47 6.16 -5.06
N GLN A 149 20.38 5.23 -6.04
CA GLN A 149 21.11 3.97 -6.02
C GLN A 149 22.62 4.20 -6.10
N ASN A 150 23.10 5.02 -7.03
CA ASN A 150 24.52 5.32 -7.16
C ASN A 150 25.09 6.06 -5.94
N GLY A 151 24.29 6.93 -5.31
CA GLY A 151 24.65 7.58 -4.05
C GLY A 151 24.80 6.60 -2.90
N PHE A 152 23.87 5.65 -2.78
CA PHE A 152 23.93 4.60 -1.78
C PHE A 152 25.12 3.66 -2.00
N HIS A 153 25.36 3.20 -3.25
CA HIS A 153 26.50 2.37 -3.61
C HIS A 153 27.84 3.06 -3.27
N SER A 154 27.94 4.33 -3.60
CA SER A 154 29.14 5.13 -3.24
C SER A 154 29.36 5.19 -1.72
N ALA A 155 28.30 5.34 -0.93
CA ALA A 155 28.38 5.41 0.52
C ALA A 155 28.86 4.10 1.18
N ILE A 156 28.55 2.96 0.55
CA ILE A 156 28.99 1.62 1.04
C ILE A 156 30.25 1.10 0.33
N GLY A 157 30.88 1.92 -0.54
CA GLY A 157 32.13 1.57 -1.23
C GLY A 157 31.94 0.71 -2.49
N ASN A 158 30.71 0.62 -3.03
CA ASN A 158 30.42 -0.03 -4.31
C ASN A 158 30.61 0.96 -5.47
N GLY A 159 30.81 0.43 -6.67
CA GLY A 159 30.90 1.23 -7.91
C GLY A 159 29.56 1.78 -8.37
N SER A 160 29.59 2.72 -9.30
CA SER A 160 28.39 3.24 -9.97
C SER A 160 27.78 2.20 -10.91
N ILE A 161 26.48 2.28 -11.09
CA ILE A 161 25.71 1.44 -12.04
C ILE A 161 25.45 2.29 -13.29
N ASP A 162 26.21 2.04 -14.34
CA ASP A 162 26.14 2.82 -15.58
C ASP A 162 24.94 2.43 -16.48
N GLY A 163 24.29 1.31 -16.21
CA GLY A 163 23.14 0.80 -16.94
C GLY A 163 21.91 1.69 -16.85
N TRP A 164 21.81 2.55 -15.85
CA TRP A 164 20.71 3.52 -15.67
C TRP A 164 20.53 4.48 -16.85
N LYS A 165 21.56 4.71 -17.66
CA LYS A 165 21.45 5.50 -18.90
C LYS A 165 20.43 4.92 -19.88
N ASN A 166 20.11 3.63 -19.78
CA ASN A 166 19.18 2.89 -20.63
C ASN A 166 17.80 2.69 -19.97
N GLN A 167 17.48 3.44 -18.93
CA GLN A 167 16.21 3.31 -18.23
C GLN A 167 15.01 3.75 -19.08
N ILE A 168 13.82 3.33 -18.62
CA ILE A 168 12.55 3.83 -19.16
C ILE A 168 12.57 5.37 -19.27
N GLY A 169 12.09 5.89 -20.39
CA GLY A 169 12.03 7.33 -20.67
C GLY A 169 11.12 8.06 -19.67
N ASN A 170 11.38 9.35 -19.49
CA ASN A 170 10.58 10.19 -18.61
C ASN A 170 9.11 10.20 -19.00
N GLY A 171 8.22 10.03 -18.02
CA GLY A 171 6.79 10.00 -18.25
C GLY A 171 5.97 10.33 -16.99
N LEU A 172 4.67 10.47 -17.18
CA LEU A 172 3.70 10.66 -16.10
C LEU A 172 3.43 9.32 -15.42
N TYR A 173 3.48 9.31 -14.09
CA TYR A 173 2.93 8.24 -13.27
C TYR A 173 1.55 8.66 -12.79
N LEU A 174 0.51 8.04 -13.30
CA LEU A 174 -0.87 8.28 -12.87
C LEU A 174 -1.62 6.94 -12.83
N ASN A 175 -1.85 6.41 -11.63
CA ASN A 175 -2.59 5.17 -11.45
C ASN A 175 -3.75 5.36 -10.47
N TYR A 176 -4.85 4.70 -10.75
CA TYR A 176 -5.97 4.55 -9.83
C TYR A 176 -6.16 3.08 -9.50
N THR A 177 -6.18 2.75 -8.20
CA THR A 177 -6.35 1.39 -7.72
C THR A 177 -7.57 1.29 -6.82
N ALA A 178 -8.41 0.28 -7.04
CA ALA A 178 -9.48 -0.09 -6.14
C ALA A 178 -9.30 -1.54 -5.68
N THR A 179 -9.37 -1.76 -4.36
CA THR A 179 -9.30 -3.09 -3.75
C THR A 179 -10.50 -3.31 -2.85
N ILE A 180 -11.22 -4.41 -3.08
CA ILE A 180 -12.31 -4.84 -2.21
C ILE A 180 -11.90 -6.13 -1.49
N LEU A 181 -12.18 -6.19 -0.19
CA LEU A 181 -12.03 -7.38 0.65
C LEU A 181 -13.38 -7.75 1.23
N ARG A 182 -13.72 -9.03 1.19
CA ARG A 182 -14.92 -9.58 1.81
C ARG A 182 -14.53 -10.71 2.76
N SER A 183 -14.90 -10.58 4.03
CA SER A 183 -14.75 -11.66 4.99
C SER A 183 -15.68 -12.82 4.66
N PHE A 184 -15.15 -14.04 4.59
CA PHE A 184 -15.93 -15.26 4.43
C PHE A 184 -15.74 -16.24 5.60
N VAL A 185 -14.67 -16.08 6.39
CA VAL A 185 -14.47 -16.75 7.67
C VAL A 185 -14.23 -15.68 8.71
N SER A 186 -15.15 -15.52 9.62
CA SER A 186 -15.06 -14.61 10.77
C SER A 186 -15.48 -15.36 12.04
N ASN A 187 -15.08 -14.84 13.21
CA ASN A 187 -15.37 -15.41 14.54
C ASN A 187 -14.53 -16.61 14.97
N ILE A 188 -13.47 -16.97 14.26
CA ILE A 188 -12.49 -17.91 14.79
C ILE A 188 -11.43 -17.07 15.52
N ARG A 189 -11.21 -17.32 16.81
CA ARG A 189 -10.32 -16.51 17.67
C ARG A 189 -8.89 -16.37 17.20
N PHE A 190 -8.43 -17.25 16.30
CA PHE A 190 -7.05 -17.35 15.86
C PHE A 190 -6.91 -17.48 14.34
N ALA A 191 -8.03 -17.41 13.61
CA ALA A 191 -8.02 -17.46 12.15
C ALA A 191 -9.14 -16.61 11.56
N ASP A 192 -8.87 -15.84 10.53
CA ASP A 192 -9.85 -15.24 9.65
C ASP A 192 -9.39 -15.32 8.18
N ALA A 193 -10.35 -15.21 7.28
CA ALA A 193 -10.11 -15.34 5.86
C ALA A 193 -10.98 -14.38 5.06
N PHE A 194 -10.38 -13.83 4.00
CA PHE A 194 -11.01 -12.86 3.10
C PHE A 194 -10.82 -13.27 1.65
N LEU A 195 -11.82 -13.02 0.85
CA LEU A 195 -11.70 -12.94 -0.60
C LEU A 195 -11.43 -11.49 -0.99
N GLY A 196 -10.48 -11.28 -1.88
CA GLY A 196 -10.11 -9.97 -2.38
C GLY A 196 -10.14 -9.89 -3.89
N ALA A 197 -10.47 -8.72 -4.38
CA ALA A 197 -10.28 -8.35 -5.76
C ALA A 197 -9.64 -6.96 -5.81
N ARG A 198 -8.69 -6.77 -6.73
CA ARG A 198 -8.00 -5.50 -6.98
C ARG A 198 -8.03 -5.21 -8.46
N GLY A 199 -8.30 -3.97 -8.82
CA GLY A 199 -8.13 -3.46 -10.17
C GLY A 199 -7.27 -2.21 -10.12
N THR A 200 -6.30 -2.13 -11.00
CA THR A 200 -5.50 -0.92 -11.25
C THR A 200 -5.72 -0.47 -12.69
N MET A 201 -5.84 0.81 -12.88
CA MET A 201 -5.93 1.44 -14.21
C MET A 201 -5.13 2.74 -14.19
N GLY A 202 -4.18 2.85 -15.11
CA GLY A 202 -3.35 4.04 -15.16
C GLY A 202 -2.35 4.07 -16.30
N THR A 203 -1.37 4.95 -16.18
CA THR A 203 -0.32 5.12 -17.19
C THR A 203 0.82 4.13 -17.03
N MET A 204 0.96 3.52 -15.84
CA MET A 204 2.04 2.59 -15.54
C MET A 204 1.53 1.15 -15.29
N ASP A 205 0.29 0.98 -14.86
CA ASP A 205 -0.25 -0.36 -14.56
C ASP A 205 -1.72 -0.42 -15.00
N ILE A 206 -2.06 -1.47 -15.77
CA ILE A 206 -3.44 -1.87 -16.02
C ILE A 206 -3.51 -3.36 -15.69
N SER A 207 -4.10 -3.68 -14.54
CA SER A 207 -4.14 -5.06 -14.06
C SER A 207 -5.40 -5.37 -13.25
N PHE A 208 -5.72 -6.67 -13.17
CA PHE A 208 -6.78 -7.21 -12.32
C PHE A 208 -6.23 -8.36 -11.51
N GLU A 209 -6.51 -8.38 -10.22
CA GLU A 209 -6.08 -9.43 -9.31
C GLU A 209 -7.26 -9.98 -8.51
N GLY A 210 -7.36 -11.31 -8.44
CA GLY A 210 -8.21 -12.00 -7.48
C GLY A 210 -7.34 -12.75 -6.48
N PHE A 211 -7.61 -12.64 -5.17
CA PHE A 211 -6.76 -13.23 -4.15
C PHE A 211 -7.53 -13.68 -2.90
N VAL A 212 -6.88 -14.55 -2.14
CA VAL A 212 -7.28 -14.94 -0.79
C VAL A 212 -6.29 -14.32 0.19
N TYR A 213 -6.81 -13.78 1.28
CA TYR A 213 -6.04 -13.26 2.40
C TYR A 213 -6.42 -14.01 3.67
N LEU A 214 -5.43 -14.61 4.36
CA LEU A 214 -5.59 -15.36 5.60
C LEU A 214 -4.76 -14.70 6.70
N ARG A 215 -5.31 -14.64 7.91
CA ARG A 215 -4.58 -14.30 9.13
C ARG A 215 -4.68 -15.46 10.12
N LEU A 216 -3.54 -15.85 10.72
CA LEU A 216 -3.45 -16.92 11.69
C LEU A 216 -2.67 -16.46 12.93
N GLY A 217 -3.26 -16.47 14.09
CA GLY A 217 -2.61 -16.08 15.34
C GLY A 217 -3.50 -15.25 16.26
N LEU A 218 -2.91 -14.30 16.95
CA LEU A 218 -3.59 -13.43 17.91
C LEU A 218 -3.77 -12.04 17.28
N PHE A 219 -4.97 -11.71 16.86
CA PHE A 219 -5.31 -10.46 16.22
C PHE A 219 -6.63 -9.89 16.70
N ASN A 220 -6.88 -8.63 16.41
CA ASN A 220 -8.16 -7.96 16.55
C ASN A 220 -8.96 -8.06 15.24
N ASP A 221 -10.25 -7.78 15.30
CA ASP A 221 -11.08 -7.74 14.11
C ASP A 221 -10.49 -6.78 13.06
N TYR A 222 -10.36 -7.26 11.82
CA TYR A 222 -9.82 -6.50 10.69
C TYR A 222 -10.54 -5.18 10.46
N PHE A 223 -11.86 -5.18 10.61
CA PHE A 223 -12.70 -4.01 10.31
C PHE A 223 -12.62 -2.91 11.39
N ILE A 224 -11.91 -3.14 12.48
CA ILE A 224 -11.62 -2.10 13.47
C ILE A 224 -10.58 -1.11 12.95
N ASN A 225 -9.47 -1.61 12.43
CA ASN A 225 -8.31 -0.78 12.09
C ASN A 225 -7.49 -1.23 10.87
N ALA A 226 -7.97 -2.20 10.08
CA ALA A 226 -7.30 -2.69 8.86
C ALA A 226 -5.83 -3.09 9.09
N ASP A 227 -5.59 -3.98 10.07
CA ASP A 227 -4.25 -4.47 10.46
C ASP A 227 -3.31 -3.43 11.09
N ARG A 228 -3.77 -2.22 11.34
CA ARG A 228 -2.95 -1.19 12.00
C ARG A 228 -2.86 -1.43 13.50
N PRO A 229 -1.81 -0.92 14.16
CA PRO A 229 -1.73 -0.95 15.60
C PRO A 229 -2.86 -0.13 16.23
N TYR A 230 -3.32 -0.60 17.37
CA TYR A 230 -4.37 0.05 18.12
C TYR A 230 -3.85 1.28 18.86
N SER A 231 -4.57 2.41 18.79
CA SER A 231 -4.32 3.57 19.64
C SER A 231 -5.53 3.93 20.50
N LYS A 232 -5.30 4.45 21.71
CA LYS A 232 -6.38 4.95 22.58
C LYS A 232 -7.19 6.08 21.93
N LYS A 233 -6.57 6.87 21.04
CA LYS A 233 -7.28 7.91 20.28
C LYS A 233 -8.25 7.30 19.26
N SER A 234 -7.84 6.23 18.58
CA SER A 234 -8.72 5.48 17.68
C SER A 234 -9.86 4.81 18.44
N ASP A 235 -9.64 4.41 19.72
CA ASP A 235 -10.65 3.86 20.60
C ASP A 235 -11.81 4.84 20.85
N THR A 236 -11.50 6.07 21.24
CA THR A 236 -12.53 7.09 21.47
C THR A 236 -13.31 7.41 20.19
N SER A 237 -12.63 7.49 19.07
CA SER A 237 -13.23 7.70 17.76
C SER A 237 -14.07 6.51 17.32
N TYR A 238 -13.56 5.29 17.50
CA TYR A 238 -14.27 4.06 17.25
C TYR A 238 -15.50 3.91 18.15
N MET A 239 -15.36 4.17 19.46
CA MET A 239 -16.45 4.15 20.42
C MET A 239 -17.54 5.18 20.09
N ASN A 240 -17.16 6.38 19.63
CA ASN A 240 -18.12 7.39 19.21
C ASN A 240 -18.88 6.99 17.93
N ARG A 241 -18.25 6.18 17.06
CA ARG A 241 -18.86 5.63 15.85
C ARG A 241 -19.74 4.42 16.12
N LEU A 242 -19.40 3.60 17.11
CA LEU A 242 -20.28 2.56 17.61
C LEU A 242 -21.61 3.09 18.14
N LYS A 243 -21.66 4.36 18.55
CA LYS A 243 -22.90 5.06 18.91
C LYS A 243 -23.79 5.33 17.68
N GLY A 244 -23.26 5.25 16.46
CA GLY A 244 -24.03 5.30 15.20
C GLY A 244 -24.63 3.94 14.83
N LYS A 245 -25.75 3.96 14.13
CA LYS A 245 -26.69 2.83 13.88
C LYS A 245 -26.14 1.55 13.22
N GLY A 246 -24.85 1.49 12.82
CA GLY A 246 -24.31 0.36 12.03
C GLY A 246 -23.96 -0.92 12.81
N PHE A 247 -23.82 -0.87 14.12
CA PHE A 247 -23.36 -1.99 14.96
C PHE A 247 -24.46 -2.94 15.44
N ALA A 248 -25.72 -2.68 15.13
CA ALA A 248 -26.87 -3.45 15.62
C ALA A 248 -26.94 -4.91 15.11
N LYS A 249 -26.05 -5.33 14.22
CA LYS A 249 -26.04 -6.69 13.65
C LYS A 249 -25.00 -7.65 14.20
N MET A 250 -24.07 -7.20 15.02
CA MET A 250 -23.26 -8.13 15.81
C MET A 250 -24.12 -8.64 16.98
N LYS A 251 -24.01 -9.91 17.37
CA LYS A 251 -24.70 -10.57 18.51
C LYS A 251 -24.50 -9.88 19.87
N PHE A 252 -24.56 -8.59 19.89
CA PHE A 252 -24.61 -7.67 21.01
C PHE A 252 -26.03 -7.31 21.40
N GLU A 253 -27.00 -8.02 20.85
CA GLU A 253 -28.42 -7.66 20.93
C GLU A 253 -28.87 -7.37 22.37
N ASP A 254 -28.39 -8.11 23.34
CA ASP A 254 -28.84 -7.96 24.72
C ASP A 254 -28.25 -6.76 25.49
N VAL A 255 -27.18 -6.16 25.00
CA VAL A 255 -26.45 -5.11 25.74
C VAL A 255 -26.57 -3.74 25.09
N MET A 256 -26.79 -3.70 23.80
CA MET A 256 -26.89 -2.46 23.02
C MET A 256 -28.28 -1.82 23.08
N TRP A 257 -29.30 -2.53 23.56
CA TRP A 257 -30.67 -2.05 23.62
C TRP A 257 -31.03 -1.33 24.91
N SER A 258 -30.07 -1.10 25.80
CA SER A 258 -30.30 -0.25 26.97
C SER A 258 -30.59 1.19 26.54
N GLU A 259 -31.70 1.73 26.99
CA GLU A 259 -32.07 3.15 26.76
C GLU A 259 -31.10 4.10 27.49
N ASP A 260 -30.36 3.60 28.48
CA ASP A 260 -29.37 4.36 29.23
C ASP A 260 -28.02 4.43 28.45
N PRO A 261 -27.58 5.62 28.01
CA PRO A 261 -26.32 5.80 27.30
C PRO A 261 -25.09 5.38 28.11
N THR A 262 -25.14 5.49 29.45
CA THR A 262 -24.00 5.16 30.32
C THR A 262 -23.83 3.66 30.49
N LEU A 263 -24.92 2.90 30.55
CA LEU A 263 -24.91 1.45 30.56
C LEU A 263 -24.43 0.88 29.22
N ARG A 264 -24.85 1.50 28.12
CA ARG A 264 -24.40 1.16 26.76
C ARG A 264 -22.89 1.36 26.61
N GLU A 265 -22.36 2.49 27.06
CA GLU A 265 -20.94 2.79 27.04
C GLU A 265 -20.13 1.82 27.91
N LYS A 266 -20.57 1.54 29.13
CA LYS A 266 -19.94 0.54 30.03
C LYS A 266 -19.91 -0.85 29.41
N ALA A 267 -20.97 -1.24 28.74
CA ALA A 267 -21.07 -2.54 28.09
C ALA A 267 -20.11 -2.69 26.89
N VAL A 268 -20.05 -1.67 26.06
CA VAL A 268 -19.10 -1.65 24.93
C VAL A 268 -17.66 -1.61 25.44
N ARG A 269 -17.34 -0.83 26.48
CA ARG A 269 -16.02 -0.82 27.11
C ARG A 269 -15.67 -2.18 27.71
N SER A 270 -16.62 -2.85 28.38
CA SER A 270 -16.44 -4.18 28.95
C SER A 270 -16.21 -5.24 27.86
N TRP A 271 -16.89 -5.13 26.73
CA TRP A 271 -16.68 -6.04 25.61
C TRP A 271 -15.32 -5.81 24.94
N LEU A 272 -14.96 -4.55 24.64
CA LEU A 272 -13.65 -4.20 24.09
C LEU A 272 -12.54 -4.70 25.02
N SER A 273 -12.63 -4.46 26.32
CA SER A 273 -11.61 -4.92 27.28
C SER A 273 -11.45 -6.44 27.32
N ARG A 274 -12.51 -7.20 27.01
CA ARG A 274 -12.48 -8.68 26.97
C ARG A 274 -12.05 -9.25 25.62
N ASN A 275 -12.36 -8.56 24.51
CA ASN A 275 -12.13 -9.06 23.15
C ASN A 275 -11.01 -8.32 22.45
N PHE A 276 -10.65 -7.13 22.93
CA PHE A 276 -9.58 -6.32 22.37
C PHE A 276 -8.23 -6.72 22.98
N ARG A 277 -7.28 -6.99 22.11
CA ARG A 277 -5.92 -7.36 22.52
C ARG A 277 -5.00 -6.15 22.41
N PRO A 278 -4.29 -5.75 23.48
CA PRO A 278 -3.31 -4.68 23.45
C PRO A 278 -2.08 -5.04 22.60
N TYR A 279 -1.85 -6.33 22.40
CA TYR A 279 -0.81 -6.86 21.52
C TYR A 279 -1.43 -7.86 20.56
N GLN A 280 -0.90 -7.89 19.34
CA GLN A 280 -1.29 -8.83 18.31
C GLN A 280 -0.03 -9.48 17.76
N VAL A 281 -0.05 -10.77 17.55
CA VAL A 281 1.02 -11.54 16.90
C VAL A 281 0.36 -12.54 15.98
N TYR A 282 0.53 -12.38 14.69
CA TYR A 282 -0.09 -13.25 13.72
C TYR A 282 0.72 -13.37 12.43
N MET A 283 0.48 -14.44 11.72
CA MET A 283 0.95 -14.63 10.36
C MET A 283 -0.14 -14.20 9.37
N LYS A 284 0.28 -13.62 8.26
CA LYS A 284 -0.59 -13.32 7.13
C LYS A 284 -0.11 -14.04 5.87
N PHE A 285 -1.07 -14.49 5.07
CA PHE A 285 -0.84 -15.17 3.81
C PHE A 285 -1.75 -14.55 2.77
N ILE A 286 -1.18 -14.13 1.65
CA ILE A 286 -1.93 -13.67 0.49
C ILE A 286 -1.47 -14.48 -0.71
N SER A 287 -2.44 -15.04 -1.42
CA SER A 287 -2.18 -15.78 -2.66
C SER A 287 -3.21 -15.36 -3.70
N GLY A 288 -2.76 -14.94 -4.86
CA GLY A 288 -3.65 -14.41 -5.90
C GLY A 288 -3.12 -14.56 -7.30
N GLY A 289 -4.05 -14.61 -8.26
CA GLY A 289 -3.78 -14.54 -9.68
C GLY A 289 -3.94 -13.11 -10.19
N ILE A 290 -3.00 -12.65 -10.97
CA ILE A 290 -2.99 -11.33 -11.61
C ILE A 290 -3.12 -11.50 -13.12
N LEU A 291 -4.08 -10.82 -13.71
CA LEU A 291 -4.13 -10.57 -15.15
C LEU A 291 -3.47 -9.22 -15.41
N ASN A 292 -2.30 -9.25 -16.03
CA ASN A 292 -1.57 -8.06 -16.43
C ASN A 292 -1.95 -7.68 -17.86
N VAL A 293 -2.48 -6.47 -18.03
CA VAL A 293 -2.89 -5.92 -19.33
C VAL A 293 -1.84 -4.93 -19.83
N TYR A 294 -1.23 -4.16 -18.94
CA TYR A 294 -0.17 -3.20 -19.24
C TYR A 294 0.81 -3.09 -18.08
N ASP A 295 2.10 -3.10 -18.40
CA ASP A 295 3.19 -3.04 -17.44
C ASP A 295 4.18 -1.94 -17.83
N GLY A 296 4.00 -0.75 -17.24
CA GLY A 296 4.81 0.42 -17.56
C GLY A 296 6.25 0.31 -17.09
N GLU A 297 6.54 -0.56 -16.11
CA GLU A 297 7.90 -0.83 -15.67
C GLU A 297 8.73 -1.48 -16.78
N MET A 298 8.07 -2.20 -17.68
CA MET A 298 8.68 -2.87 -18.84
C MET A 298 8.44 -2.14 -20.15
N GLN A 299 7.31 -1.44 -20.31
CA GLN A 299 6.86 -0.82 -21.57
C GLN A 299 7.01 0.70 -21.61
N GLY A 300 7.29 1.34 -20.49
CA GLY A 300 7.26 2.80 -20.33
C GLY A 300 5.88 3.31 -19.94
N SER A 301 5.77 4.61 -19.66
CA SER A 301 4.48 5.24 -19.37
C SER A 301 3.64 5.41 -20.64
N LEU A 302 2.32 5.17 -20.55
CA LEU A 302 1.37 5.52 -21.64
C LEU A 302 1.38 7.02 -21.96
N ILE A 303 1.80 7.88 -21.01
CA ILE A 303 2.02 9.32 -21.22
C ILE A 303 3.51 9.58 -21.01
N SER A 304 4.28 9.25 -22.03
CA SER A 304 5.72 9.44 -22.05
C SER A 304 6.08 10.83 -22.57
N PHE A 305 7.11 11.44 -21.98
CA PHE A 305 7.69 12.73 -22.41
C PHE A 305 8.91 12.54 -23.28
N GLU A 306 9.51 11.35 -23.23
CA GLU A 306 10.74 11.00 -23.93
C GLU A 306 10.67 9.54 -24.40
N HIS A 307 11.35 9.25 -25.50
CA HIS A 307 11.46 7.88 -25.97
C HIS A 307 12.34 7.05 -25.02
N SER A 308 11.90 5.84 -24.67
CA SER A 308 12.70 4.90 -23.88
C SER A 308 13.77 4.28 -24.77
N PRO A 309 15.04 4.25 -24.35
CA PRO A 309 16.09 3.56 -25.10
C PRO A 309 15.81 2.07 -25.31
N TYR A 310 15.13 1.45 -24.34
CA TYR A 310 14.74 0.06 -24.36
C TYR A 310 13.39 -0.15 -23.65
N THR A 311 12.55 -0.97 -24.23
CA THR A 311 11.27 -1.46 -23.68
C THR A 311 11.05 -2.89 -24.14
N ILE A 312 10.21 -3.61 -23.43
CA ILE A 312 9.79 -4.96 -23.78
C ILE A 312 8.49 -4.89 -24.57
N ASP A 313 8.43 -5.63 -25.66
CA ASP A 313 7.22 -5.70 -26.47
C ASP A 313 6.08 -6.35 -25.68
N TYR A 314 4.86 -5.85 -25.91
CA TYR A 314 3.66 -6.29 -25.24
C TYR A 314 3.45 -7.83 -25.27
N ASP A 315 3.78 -8.46 -26.41
CA ASP A 315 3.58 -9.91 -26.61
C ASP A 315 4.56 -10.77 -25.80
N LEU A 316 5.67 -10.18 -25.35
CA LEU A 316 6.67 -10.87 -24.52
C LEU A 316 6.36 -10.76 -23.01
N ILE A 317 5.44 -9.87 -22.60
CA ILE A 317 5.12 -9.67 -21.20
C ILE A 317 4.11 -10.72 -20.75
N PRO A 318 4.40 -11.46 -19.67
CA PRO A 318 3.50 -12.45 -19.13
C PRO A 318 2.15 -11.86 -18.74
N LYS A 319 1.06 -12.31 -19.37
CA LYS A 319 -0.29 -11.83 -19.08
C LYS A 319 -0.81 -12.39 -17.75
N TRP A 320 -0.44 -13.60 -17.39
CA TRP A 320 -0.86 -14.23 -16.15
C TRP A 320 0.32 -14.35 -15.18
N GLN A 321 0.09 -13.82 -14.00
CA GLN A 321 1.06 -13.82 -12.92
C GLN A 321 0.41 -14.39 -11.66
N HIS A 322 1.22 -14.93 -10.77
CA HIS A 322 0.77 -15.39 -9.46
C HIS A 322 1.59 -14.70 -8.37
N ARG A 323 0.90 -14.06 -7.44
CA ARG A 323 1.50 -13.43 -6.27
C ARG A 323 1.33 -14.31 -5.04
N LEU A 324 2.42 -14.47 -4.29
CA LEU A 324 2.43 -15.09 -2.98
C LEU A 324 3.10 -14.15 -1.98
N MET A 325 2.44 -13.90 -0.86
CA MET A 325 2.97 -13.12 0.26
C MET A 325 2.80 -13.91 1.54
N VAL A 326 3.86 -13.95 2.35
CA VAL A 326 3.85 -14.55 3.69
C VAL A 326 4.47 -13.55 4.64
N GLY A 327 3.76 -13.16 5.68
CA GLY A 327 4.22 -12.15 6.63
C GLY A 327 4.02 -12.56 8.07
N VAL A 328 4.78 -11.92 8.95
CA VAL A 328 4.62 -11.97 10.41
C VAL A 328 4.42 -10.54 10.89
N VAL A 329 3.39 -10.36 11.70
CA VAL A 329 2.99 -9.06 12.22
C VAL A 329 3.06 -9.09 13.74
N PHE A 330 3.71 -8.08 14.29
CA PHE A 330 3.71 -7.78 15.71
C PHE A 330 3.17 -6.38 15.93
N ASN A 331 1.99 -6.27 16.54
CA ASN A 331 1.37 -5.00 16.87
C ASN A 331 1.34 -4.78 18.38
N TYR A 332 1.61 -3.55 18.78
CA TYR A 332 1.45 -3.07 20.14
C TYR A 332 0.90 -1.64 20.15
N HIS A 333 0.50 -1.10 21.29
CA HIS A 333 -0.16 0.20 21.44
C HIS A 333 0.50 1.36 20.70
N PHE A 334 1.84 1.43 20.71
CA PHE A 334 2.57 2.55 20.11
C PHE A 334 2.89 2.32 18.62
N GLY A 335 2.78 1.07 18.13
CA GLY A 335 3.12 0.82 16.75
C GLY A 335 3.09 -0.66 16.37
N SER A 336 3.49 -0.95 15.16
CA SER A 336 3.68 -2.30 14.65
C SER A 336 5.00 -2.46 13.91
N LEU A 337 5.47 -3.69 13.92
CA LEU A 337 6.52 -4.20 13.07
C LEU A 337 5.94 -5.36 12.26
N GLU A 338 6.06 -5.27 10.96
CA GLU A 338 5.72 -6.34 10.05
C GLU A 338 6.93 -6.70 9.20
N TYR A 339 7.16 -7.98 9.02
CA TYR A 339 8.06 -8.51 8.01
C TYR A 339 7.26 -9.38 7.05
N THR A 340 7.40 -9.13 5.75
CA THR A 340 6.71 -9.89 4.70
C THR A 340 7.72 -10.36 3.66
N TRP A 341 7.68 -11.63 3.34
CA TRP A 341 8.31 -12.21 2.16
C TRP A 341 7.30 -12.18 1.01
N GLN A 342 7.75 -11.75 -0.17
CA GLN A 342 6.91 -11.64 -1.35
C GLN A 342 7.57 -12.29 -2.56
N ARG A 343 6.72 -12.84 -3.44
CA ARG A 343 7.14 -13.42 -4.71
C ARG A 343 6.05 -13.23 -5.75
N ILE A 344 6.46 -12.82 -6.95
CA ILE A 344 5.63 -12.88 -8.15
C ILE A 344 6.22 -13.95 -9.06
N THR A 345 5.39 -14.84 -9.60
CA THR A 345 5.77 -15.84 -10.58
C THR A 345 5.05 -15.55 -11.88
N TYR A 346 5.78 -15.65 -12.98
CA TYR A 346 5.27 -15.52 -14.32
C TYR A 346 5.32 -16.89 -15.01
N GLN A 347 4.39 -17.15 -15.91
CA GLN A 347 4.63 -18.17 -16.93
C GLN A 347 5.33 -17.47 -18.08
N PRO A 348 6.60 -17.79 -18.37
CA PRO A 348 7.31 -17.16 -19.48
C PRO A 348 6.65 -17.58 -20.79
N GLU A 349 6.41 -16.64 -21.66
CA GLU A 349 6.22 -16.95 -23.07
C GLU A 349 7.58 -17.35 -23.68
N ASP A 350 7.59 -18.12 -24.74
CA ASP A 350 8.69 -19.00 -25.20
C ASP A 350 10.09 -18.36 -25.39
N ASN A 351 10.24 -17.05 -25.27
CA ASN A 351 11.49 -16.33 -25.49
C ASN A 351 11.91 -15.38 -24.36
N PHE A 352 11.17 -15.32 -23.27
CA PHE A 352 11.52 -14.46 -22.15
C PHE A 352 12.08 -15.30 -21.00
N PRO A 353 13.24 -14.97 -20.40
CA PRO A 353 13.79 -15.73 -19.30
C PRO A 353 12.83 -15.74 -18.11
N PRO A 354 12.72 -16.86 -17.38
CA PRO A 354 11.85 -16.95 -16.23
C PRO A 354 12.24 -15.89 -15.21
N TYR A 355 11.34 -14.93 -15.01
CA TYR A 355 11.48 -13.82 -14.11
C TYR A 355 10.65 -14.09 -12.85
N TYR A 356 11.30 -14.21 -11.71
CA TYR A 356 10.63 -14.48 -10.44
C TYR A 356 11.09 -13.48 -9.38
N PRO A 357 10.62 -12.23 -9.44
CA PRO A 357 11.00 -11.24 -8.45
C PRO A 357 10.59 -11.71 -7.05
N LYS A 358 11.52 -11.58 -6.12
CA LYS A 358 11.34 -11.90 -4.71
C LYS A 358 11.97 -10.79 -3.92
N TRP A 359 11.29 -10.35 -2.89
CA TRP A 359 11.82 -9.35 -1.97
C TRP A 359 11.27 -9.54 -0.57
N GLY A 360 11.95 -8.97 0.39
CA GLY A 360 11.44 -8.81 1.74
C GLY A 360 10.91 -7.40 1.94
N THR A 361 9.88 -7.27 2.74
CA THR A 361 9.30 -5.99 3.13
C THR A 361 9.40 -5.85 4.64
N VAL A 362 9.87 -4.73 5.11
CA VAL A 362 9.76 -4.31 6.52
C VAL A 362 8.82 -3.11 6.57
N ASP A 363 7.75 -3.23 7.35
CA ASP A 363 6.81 -2.15 7.61
C ASP A 363 6.86 -1.77 9.10
N LEU A 364 7.13 -0.49 9.35
CA LEU A 364 7.10 0.12 10.66
C LEU A 364 5.93 1.10 10.71
N HIS A 365 5.09 0.94 11.70
CA HIS A 365 3.94 1.79 11.88
C HIS A 365 3.91 2.34 13.30
N PHE A 366 3.76 3.65 13.43
CA PHE A 366 3.79 4.37 14.69
C PHE A 366 2.47 5.13 14.89
N ASN A 367 1.82 4.93 16.01
CA ASN A 367 0.71 5.76 16.42
C ASN A 367 1.22 7.12 16.94
N ILE A 368 0.57 8.21 16.52
CA ILE A 368 0.92 9.59 16.87
C ILE A 368 -0.13 10.18 17.83
#